data_02b3370d4e506d37d17477cd051a1ff4
#
_entry.id   02b3370d4e506d37d17477cd051a1ff4
#
_cell.length_a   1.000
_cell.length_b   1.000
_cell.length_c   1.000
_cell.angle_alpha   90.00
_cell.angle_beta   90.00
_cell.angle_gamma   90.00
#
_symmetry.space_group_name_H-M   'P 1'
#
loop_
_entity.id
_entity.type
_entity.pdbx_description
1 polymer ?
#
loop_
_entity_poly.entity_id
_entity_poly.type
_entity_poly.pdbx_seq_one_letter_code
_entity_poly.pdbx_strand_id
1 'polypeptide(L)'
;MLVRTLESKMETLGGRRINMKRGFVLTLWLAICTCGLLLSGNAQQPSATKTNTAASHWTIGIYTGLSPLQLSPPGNVRNPVLTGADVNDLNVDTLAHPFMVVDGSRYYMFFTAKDLKTDKGGIGMAESNNGLKWHYRHIVIHEPFVLAHPYVFKWQNDYYMIPEAHTETSVRLYKATAFPDKWEYQKDLLTGDHFISPTLVRYKDMWWMFICVEGNETLRLFYASDFKGPWTEHALSPVIKKDLHTARPAGRPFLLDGRLYRLGQDCLPVYGYQVHAFQITDISTKTYSEKMIAAPVVKASSTGWNAEAMHHVDAHQIGGNQWIAAVDALGK
;
A
#
# COMPACT_ATOMS: atom_id res chain seq x y z
N MET A 1 -35.65 45.46 2.85
CA MET A 1 -35.12 46.83 2.82
C MET A 1 -33.59 46.65 2.86
N LEU A 2 -32.75 46.90 1.95
CA LEU A 2 -32.69 47.49 0.61
C LEU A 2 -31.60 46.77 -0.19
N VAL A 3 -31.91 46.44 -1.42
CA VAL A 3 -31.05 46.09 -2.55
C VAL A 3 -30.32 47.34 -3.05
N ARG A 4 -29.07 47.19 -3.54
CA ARG A 4 -28.44 47.91 -4.68
C ARG A 4 -26.97 47.55 -4.73
N THR A 5 -26.51 46.72 -5.72
CA THR A 5 -26.13 47.03 -7.11
C THR A 5 -25.18 48.21 -7.25
N LEU A 6 -23.99 47.95 -7.78
CA LEU A 6 -23.31 48.84 -8.75
C LEU A 6 -22.27 48.07 -9.57
N GLU A 7 -22.62 47.96 -10.85
CA GLU A 7 -21.72 47.63 -11.97
C GLU A 7 -20.80 48.81 -12.33
N SER A 8 -19.83 48.47 -13.15
CA SER A 8 -19.13 49.30 -14.16
C SER A 8 -17.74 49.80 -13.83
N LYS A 9 -16.75 49.28 -14.59
CA LYS A 9 -16.07 50.05 -15.62
C LYS A 9 -15.21 49.12 -16.49
N MET A 10 -15.64 48.99 -17.74
CA MET A 10 -14.82 48.63 -18.91
C MET A 10 -14.21 49.90 -19.49
N GLU A 11 -12.94 49.81 -19.96
CA GLU A 11 -12.34 50.57 -21.08
C GLU A 11 -11.01 49.85 -21.44
N THR A 12 -10.98 49.15 -22.52
CA THR A 12 -10.63 49.35 -23.94
C THR A 12 -9.20 49.87 -24.20
N LEU A 13 -8.48 49.10 -25.03
CA LEU A 13 -7.59 49.42 -26.16
C LEU A 13 -6.73 48.17 -26.41
N GLY A 14 -6.65 47.59 -27.55
CA GLY A 14 -6.79 47.91 -28.93
C GLY A 14 -6.34 46.70 -29.76
N GLY A 15 -7.02 46.50 -30.85
CA GLY A 15 -7.04 45.34 -31.72
C GLY A 15 -5.78 45.02 -32.53
N ARG A 16 -5.84 43.78 -33.01
CA ARG A 16 -5.49 43.43 -34.41
C ARG A 16 -6.02 42.03 -34.76
N ARG A 17 -7.00 42.02 -35.64
CA ARG A 17 -7.41 40.83 -36.40
C ARG A 17 -6.38 40.59 -37.50
N ILE A 18 -5.94 39.37 -37.71
CA ILE A 18 -5.37 38.91 -38.95
C ILE A 18 -6.18 37.72 -39.43
N ASN A 19 -6.91 37.97 -40.52
CA ASN A 19 -7.55 36.98 -41.38
C ASN A 19 -6.49 36.35 -42.26
N MET A 20 -6.42 35.05 -42.39
CA MET A 20 -5.85 34.43 -43.56
C MET A 20 -6.55 33.17 -44.00
N LYS A 21 -6.80 33.17 -45.24
CA LYS A 21 -7.66 32.34 -46.11
C LYS A 21 -7.17 30.91 -46.25
N ARG A 22 -8.19 30.08 -46.54
CA ARG A 22 -8.10 28.73 -47.12
C ARG A 22 -7.24 28.68 -48.38
N GLY A 23 -6.42 27.64 -48.53
CA GLY A 23 -5.79 27.22 -49.75
C GLY A 23 -5.70 25.71 -49.81
N PHE A 24 -6.58 25.12 -50.63
CA PHE A 24 -6.54 23.72 -51.09
C PHE A 24 -5.37 23.60 -52.08
N VAL A 25 -4.55 22.54 -51.96
CA VAL A 25 -3.81 21.98 -53.09
C VAL A 25 -3.89 20.46 -53.02
N LEU A 26 -4.64 19.95 -53.99
CA LEU A 26 -4.73 18.55 -54.38
C LEU A 26 -3.57 18.27 -55.35
N THR A 27 -2.78 17.26 -55.13
CA THR A 27 -1.88 16.73 -56.15
C THR A 27 -2.03 15.22 -56.24
N LEU A 28 -2.60 14.85 -57.36
CA LEU A 28 -2.80 13.51 -57.91
C LEU A 28 -1.50 13.04 -58.55
N TRP A 29 -0.99 11.84 -58.29
CA TRP A 29 -0.08 11.12 -59.14
C TRP A 29 -0.51 9.69 -59.38
N LEU A 30 -0.64 9.37 -60.66
CA LEU A 30 -1.10 8.12 -61.26
C LEU A 30 -0.06 6.99 -61.15
N ALA A 31 -0.64 5.82 -61.23
CA ALA A 31 -0.06 4.51 -61.29
C ALA A 31 1.00 4.28 -62.41
N ILE A 32 1.90 3.37 -62.10
CA ILE A 32 2.54 2.50 -63.11
C ILE A 32 2.50 1.07 -62.57
N CYS A 33 1.74 0.26 -63.30
CA CYS A 33 1.73 -1.22 -63.18
C CYS A 33 2.99 -1.77 -63.85
N THR A 34 3.75 -2.60 -63.16
CA THR A 34 4.60 -3.60 -63.81
C THR A 34 4.37 -4.96 -63.14
N CYS A 35 3.92 -5.86 -63.99
CA CYS A 35 3.68 -7.29 -63.75
C CYS A 35 5.06 -7.99 -63.50
N GLY A 36 5.18 -8.77 -62.45
CA GLY A 36 6.33 -9.61 -62.17
C GLY A 36 5.92 -10.83 -61.34
N LEU A 37 6.11 -11.98 -61.92
CA LEU A 37 5.66 -13.33 -61.62
C LEU A 37 5.80 -13.82 -60.19
N LEU A 38 4.81 -14.59 -59.83
CA LEU A 38 4.67 -15.51 -58.68
C LEU A 38 5.90 -16.40 -58.45
N LEU A 39 6.42 -16.39 -57.21
CA LEU A 39 6.99 -17.55 -56.59
C LEU A 39 6.38 -17.63 -55.17
N SER A 40 5.42 -18.56 -55.04
CA SER A 40 4.84 -18.95 -53.76
C SER A 40 5.85 -19.73 -52.93
N GLY A 41 6.52 -19.00 -52.02
CA GLY A 41 7.24 -19.59 -50.93
C GLY A 41 6.36 -19.43 -49.67
N ASN A 42 5.78 -20.56 -49.18
CA ASN A 42 5.17 -20.64 -47.85
C ASN A 42 6.25 -20.43 -46.79
N ALA A 43 6.52 -19.20 -46.41
CA ALA A 43 7.19 -18.92 -45.18
C ALA A 43 6.17 -19.02 -44.05
N GLN A 44 6.14 -20.17 -43.39
CA GLN A 44 5.44 -20.44 -42.17
C GLN A 44 6.01 -19.46 -41.12
N GLN A 45 5.28 -18.42 -40.75
CA GLN A 45 5.61 -17.58 -39.59
C GLN A 45 5.72 -18.51 -38.37
N PRO A 46 6.81 -18.41 -37.60
CA PRO A 46 6.87 -19.14 -36.35
C PRO A 46 5.72 -18.64 -35.49
N SER A 47 4.78 -19.52 -35.13
CA SER A 47 3.74 -19.29 -34.16
C SER A 47 4.46 -18.82 -32.87
N ALA A 48 4.23 -17.58 -32.49
CA ALA A 48 4.62 -17.12 -31.17
C ALA A 48 3.99 -18.06 -30.16
N THR A 49 4.80 -18.92 -29.59
CA THR A 49 4.43 -19.74 -28.45
C THR A 49 4.01 -18.73 -27.38
N LYS A 50 2.73 -18.63 -27.09
CA LYS A 50 2.23 -17.94 -25.91
C LYS A 50 2.83 -18.70 -24.73
N THR A 51 3.97 -18.24 -24.23
CA THR A 51 4.40 -18.59 -22.91
C THR A 51 3.31 -18.09 -21.98
N ASN A 52 2.53 -19.03 -21.45
CA ASN A 52 1.59 -18.79 -20.37
C ASN A 52 2.43 -18.43 -19.14
N THR A 53 2.92 -17.19 -19.07
CA THR A 53 3.47 -16.65 -17.85
C THR A 53 2.28 -16.51 -16.92
N ALA A 54 2.16 -17.43 -15.96
CA ALA A 54 1.21 -17.29 -14.87
C ALA A 54 1.34 -15.85 -14.32
N ALA A 55 0.21 -15.16 -14.19
CA ALA A 55 0.23 -13.80 -13.63
C ALA A 55 0.85 -13.86 -12.24
N SER A 56 1.80 -12.99 -11.95
CA SER A 56 2.40 -12.90 -10.62
C SER A 56 1.37 -12.34 -9.64
N HIS A 57 1.22 -13.00 -8.50
CA HIS A 57 0.29 -12.59 -7.44
C HIS A 57 1.05 -12.30 -6.15
N TRP A 58 0.55 -11.33 -5.40
CA TRP A 58 1.06 -11.09 -4.05
C TRP A 58 0.68 -12.24 -3.13
N THR A 59 1.64 -12.69 -2.33
CA THR A 59 1.51 -13.77 -1.37
C THR A 59 2.18 -13.40 -0.06
N ILE A 60 1.88 -14.11 1.02
CA ILE A 60 2.36 -13.78 2.36
C ILE A 60 3.42 -14.77 2.80
N GLY A 61 4.50 -14.26 3.40
CA GLY A 61 5.58 -15.03 3.99
C GLY A 61 5.91 -14.61 5.41
N ILE A 62 6.75 -15.42 6.05
CA ILE A 62 7.27 -15.16 7.40
C ILE A 62 8.79 -15.03 7.33
N TYR A 63 9.29 -13.97 7.95
CA TYR A 63 10.71 -13.72 8.17
C TYR A 63 11.00 -13.67 9.68
N THR A 64 12.24 -13.93 10.04
CA THR A 64 12.73 -13.84 11.43
C THR A 64 14.09 -13.15 11.46
N GLY A 65 14.48 -12.65 12.63
CA GLY A 65 15.78 -12.02 12.79
C GLY A 65 16.08 -11.67 14.25
N LEU A 66 17.29 -11.17 14.49
CA LEU A 66 17.70 -10.62 15.77
C LEU A 66 17.42 -9.11 15.88
N SER A 67 16.90 -8.53 14.81
CA SER A 67 16.49 -7.13 14.71
C SER A 67 15.41 -6.98 13.67
N PRO A 68 14.43 -6.06 13.85
CA PRO A 68 13.44 -5.75 12.82
C PRO A 68 14.05 -5.04 11.59
N LEU A 69 15.32 -4.65 11.67
CA LEU A 69 16.10 -4.08 10.56
C LEU A 69 16.89 -5.13 9.77
N GLN A 70 16.95 -6.38 10.27
CA GLN A 70 17.70 -7.49 9.66
C GLN A 70 16.87 -8.76 9.75
N LEU A 71 15.98 -8.91 8.78
CA LEU A 71 15.05 -10.02 8.66
C LEU A 71 15.44 -10.93 7.50
N SER A 72 15.22 -12.22 7.66
CA SER A 72 15.44 -13.23 6.62
C SER A 72 14.43 -14.38 6.73
N PRO A 73 14.19 -15.16 5.66
CA PRO A 73 13.35 -16.34 5.75
C PRO A 73 13.99 -17.36 6.69
N PRO A 74 13.25 -17.89 7.70
CA PRO A 74 13.78 -18.91 8.58
C PRO A 74 13.96 -20.25 7.83
N GLY A 75 15.03 -20.99 8.12
CA GLY A 75 15.38 -22.22 7.41
C GLY A 75 14.35 -23.37 7.53
N ASN A 76 13.46 -23.30 8.50
CA ASN A 76 12.40 -24.28 8.76
C ASN A 76 11.01 -23.87 8.25
N VAL A 77 10.90 -22.76 7.51
CA VAL A 77 9.64 -22.28 6.92
C VAL A 77 9.79 -22.22 5.39
N ARG A 78 8.86 -22.84 4.70
CA ARG A 78 8.74 -22.69 3.25
C ARG A 78 7.77 -21.56 2.94
N ASN A 79 8.28 -20.44 2.47
CA ASN A 79 7.46 -19.33 1.96
C ASN A 79 7.03 -19.60 0.50
N PRO A 80 5.83 -19.10 0.08
CA PRO A 80 4.86 -18.38 0.90
C PRO A 80 4.14 -19.29 1.91
N VAL A 81 3.67 -18.71 3.03
CA VAL A 81 2.88 -19.41 4.04
C VAL A 81 1.37 -19.28 3.80
N LEU A 82 0.94 -18.28 3.03
CA LEU A 82 -0.43 -18.05 2.58
C LEU A 82 -0.45 -17.48 1.15
N THR A 83 -1.40 -17.98 0.38
CA THR A 83 -1.65 -17.59 -1.02
C THR A 83 -3.15 -17.36 -1.26
N GLY A 84 -3.54 -16.79 -2.39
CA GLY A 84 -4.96 -16.68 -2.76
C GLY A 84 -5.70 -18.03 -2.78
N ALA A 85 -4.99 -19.12 -3.06
CA ALA A 85 -5.58 -20.47 -3.08
C ALA A 85 -6.01 -21.00 -1.70
N ASP A 86 -5.52 -20.40 -0.61
CA ASP A 86 -5.92 -20.77 0.75
C ASP A 86 -7.26 -20.15 1.15
N VAL A 87 -7.71 -19.09 0.45
CA VAL A 87 -8.98 -18.42 0.71
C VAL A 87 -10.11 -19.17 0.01
N ASN A 88 -11.12 -19.59 0.77
CA ASN A 88 -12.18 -20.46 0.26
C ASN A 88 -13.61 -19.87 0.38
N ASP A 89 -13.77 -18.72 1.00
CA ASP A 89 -15.04 -18.03 1.22
C ASP A 89 -15.18 -16.71 0.42
N LEU A 90 -14.14 -16.33 -0.31
CA LEU A 90 -14.15 -15.21 -1.26
C LEU A 90 -13.27 -15.57 -2.46
N ASN A 91 -13.71 -15.18 -3.66
CA ASN A 91 -12.89 -15.36 -4.86
C ASN A 91 -11.80 -14.28 -4.89
N VAL A 92 -10.57 -14.70 -4.59
CA VAL A 92 -9.39 -13.82 -4.55
C VAL A 92 -8.20 -14.52 -5.19
N ASP A 93 -7.26 -13.75 -5.72
CA ASP A 93 -6.03 -14.25 -6.31
C ASP A 93 -4.77 -13.64 -5.67
N THR A 94 -4.93 -12.62 -4.84
CA THR A 94 -3.82 -11.90 -4.23
C THR A 94 -4.03 -11.66 -2.74
N LEU A 95 -2.98 -11.88 -1.94
CA LEU A 95 -2.93 -11.58 -0.51
C LEU A 95 -1.77 -10.62 -0.24
N ALA A 96 -2.05 -9.51 0.46
CA ALA A 96 -1.05 -8.47 0.70
C ALA A 96 -1.25 -7.77 2.05
N HIS A 97 -0.27 -6.95 2.44
CA HIS A 97 -0.29 -6.11 3.64
C HIS A 97 -0.63 -6.87 4.92
N PRO A 98 0.11 -7.93 5.28
CA PRO A 98 -0.18 -8.70 6.48
C PRO A 98 0.18 -7.94 7.76
N PHE A 99 -0.76 -7.80 8.68
CA PHE A 99 -0.55 -7.30 10.03
C PHE A 99 -0.85 -8.36 11.07
N MET A 100 0.03 -8.50 12.05
CA MET A 100 -0.11 -9.50 13.12
C MET A 100 -0.56 -8.87 14.44
N VAL A 101 -1.23 -9.71 15.24
CA VAL A 101 -1.42 -9.54 16.67
C VAL A 101 -0.92 -10.78 17.37
N VAL A 102 -0.05 -10.59 18.37
CA VAL A 102 0.39 -11.66 19.27
C VAL A 102 -0.37 -11.51 20.56
N ASP A 103 -1.19 -12.51 20.91
CA ASP A 103 -1.99 -12.52 22.13
C ASP A 103 -1.76 -13.82 22.90
N GLY A 104 -0.96 -13.71 23.96
CA GLY A 104 -0.44 -14.87 24.69
C GLY A 104 0.44 -15.75 23.80
N SER A 105 0.03 -17.02 23.63
CA SER A 105 0.74 -17.98 22.77
C SER A 105 0.15 -18.08 21.37
N ARG A 106 -0.85 -17.27 21.03
CA ARG A 106 -1.50 -17.28 19.71
C ARG A 106 -1.08 -16.10 18.87
N TYR A 107 -1.00 -16.34 17.57
CA TYR A 107 -0.72 -15.35 16.55
C TYR A 107 -1.94 -15.25 15.62
N TYR A 108 -2.36 -14.04 15.37
CA TYR A 108 -3.43 -13.72 14.44
C TYR A 108 -2.87 -12.79 13.37
N MET A 109 -3.18 -13.05 12.12
CA MET A 109 -2.74 -12.24 10.98
C MET A 109 -3.95 -11.76 10.22
N PHE A 110 -4.03 -10.47 9.98
CA PHE A 110 -5.04 -9.82 9.15
C PHE A 110 -4.36 -9.30 7.89
N PHE A 111 -4.99 -9.47 6.74
CA PHE A 111 -4.39 -9.14 5.47
C PHE A 111 -5.44 -8.74 4.43
N THR A 112 -5.01 -7.98 3.42
CA THR A 112 -5.79 -7.72 2.23
C THR A 112 -5.97 -9.01 1.44
N ALA A 113 -7.20 -9.39 1.14
CA ALA A 113 -7.56 -10.49 0.23
C ALA A 113 -8.35 -9.89 -0.93
N LYS A 114 -7.84 -9.97 -2.18
CA LYS A 114 -8.36 -9.24 -3.32
C LYS A 114 -8.34 -10.05 -4.60
N ASP A 115 -9.39 -9.92 -5.41
CA ASP A 115 -9.46 -10.35 -6.80
C ASP A 115 -9.00 -9.18 -7.69
N LEU A 116 -7.84 -9.33 -8.33
CA LEU A 116 -7.28 -8.28 -9.18
C LEU A 116 -8.09 -7.99 -10.44
N LYS A 117 -8.92 -8.93 -10.90
CA LYS A 117 -9.76 -8.74 -12.11
C LYS A 117 -10.98 -7.87 -11.83
N THR A 118 -11.62 -8.09 -10.69
CA THR A 118 -12.86 -7.40 -10.32
C THR A 118 -12.62 -6.22 -9.40
N ASP A 119 -11.42 -6.08 -8.89
CA ASP A 119 -11.03 -5.10 -7.85
C ASP A 119 -11.90 -5.21 -6.58
N LYS A 120 -12.40 -6.42 -6.28
CA LYS A 120 -13.18 -6.72 -5.08
C LYS A 120 -12.35 -7.49 -4.09
N GLY A 121 -12.66 -7.31 -2.82
CA GLY A 121 -11.92 -7.99 -1.76
C GLY A 121 -12.40 -7.60 -0.38
N GLY A 122 -11.70 -8.12 0.62
CA GLY A 122 -11.98 -7.88 2.02
C GLY A 122 -10.73 -8.08 2.88
N ILE A 123 -10.91 -8.05 4.18
CA ILE A 123 -9.85 -8.37 5.13
C ILE A 123 -9.98 -9.83 5.52
N GLY A 124 -8.97 -10.63 5.14
CA GLY A 124 -8.82 -12.03 5.54
C GLY A 124 -8.12 -12.16 6.88
N MET A 125 -8.38 -13.27 7.57
CA MET A 125 -7.75 -13.61 8.85
C MET A 125 -7.18 -15.02 8.79
N ALA A 126 -5.97 -15.18 9.34
CA ALA A 126 -5.32 -16.46 9.60
C ALA A 126 -4.81 -16.53 11.03
N GLU A 127 -4.64 -17.74 11.55
CA GLU A 127 -4.11 -17.96 12.89
C GLU A 127 -2.93 -18.94 12.88
N SER A 128 -2.11 -18.84 13.94
CA SER A 128 -0.96 -19.72 14.17
C SER A 128 -0.72 -19.89 15.67
N ASN A 129 -0.22 -21.07 16.07
CA ASN A 129 0.21 -21.35 17.44
C ASN A 129 1.72 -21.13 17.66
N ASN A 130 2.47 -20.86 16.60
CA ASN A 130 3.93 -20.71 16.67
C ASN A 130 4.48 -19.58 15.82
N GLY A 131 3.60 -18.83 15.12
CA GLY A 131 3.96 -17.77 14.20
C GLY A 131 4.59 -18.22 12.88
N LEU A 132 4.89 -19.51 12.71
CA LEU A 132 5.60 -20.06 11.54
C LEU A 132 4.69 -20.83 10.60
N LYS A 133 3.70 -21.56 11.14
CA LYS A 133 2.72 -22.32 10.37
C LYS A 133 1.36 -21.64 10.51
N TRP A 134 0.78 -21.20 9.39
CA TRP A 134 -0.44 -20.43 9.36
C TRP A 134 -1.60 -21.20 8.76
N HIS A 135 -2.80 -20.93 9.26
CA HIS A 135 -4.05 -21.50 8.79
C HIS A 135 -5.04 -20.38 8.53
N TYR A 136 -5.47 -20.24 7.28
CA TYR A 136 -6.57 -19.36 6.91
C TYR A 136 -7.85 -19.73 7.66
N ARG A 137 -8.62 -18.74 8.08
CA ARG A 137 -9.89 -18.92 8.79
C ARG A 137 -11.06 -18.44 7.95
N HIS A 138 -11.20 -17.15 7.74
CA HIS A 138 -12.28 -16.56 6.97
C HIS A 138 -12.02 -15.07 6.71
N ILE A 139 -12.88 -14.46 5.86
CA ILE A 139 -12.94 -13.01 5.68
C ILE A 139 -13.65 -12.39 6.89
N VAL A 140 -12.99 -11.49 7.62
CA VAL A 140 -13.52 -10.87 8.84
C VAL A 140 -14.21 -9.53 8.59
N ILE A 141 -13.85 -8.82 7.53
CA ILE A 141 -14.51 -7.58 7.06
C ILE A 141 -14.67 -7.64 5.55
N HIS A 142 -15.89 -7.49 5.07
CA HIS A 142 -16.21 -7.38 3.66
C HIS A 142 -17.20 -6.25 3.45
N GLU A 143 -16.75 -5.18 2.80
CA GLU A 143 -17.52 -3.97 2.52
C GLU A 143 -17.89 -3.91 1.02
N PRO A 144 -18.84 -3.09 0.60
CA PRO A 144 -19.14 -2.89 -0.82
C PRO A 144 -18.01 -2.19 -1.61
N PHE A 145 -17.00 -1.70 -0.92
CA PHE A 145 -15.77 -1.10 -1.44
C PHE A 145 -14.54 -1.90 -0.97
N VAL A 146 -13.38 -1.66 -1.61
CA VAL A 146 -12.15 -2.37 -1.26
C VAL A 146 -11.55 -1.83 0.05
N LEU A 147 -11.26 -2.77 0.96
CA LEU A 147 -10.42 -2.52 2.12
C LEU A 147 -9.04 -3.16 1.90
N ALA A 148 -8.00 -2.44 2.27
CA ALA A 148 -6.63 -2.89 2.20
C ALA A 148 -5.85 -2.49 3.46
N HIS A 149 -4.58 -2.93 3.58
CA HIS A 149 -3.65 -2.49 4.62
C HIS A 149 -4.29 -2.46 6.03
N PRO A 150 -4.75 -3.62 6.57
CA PRO A 150 -5.55 -3.70 7.79
C PRO A 150 -4.69 -3.47 9.04
N TYR A 151 -4.29 -2.22 9.30
CA TYR A 151 -3.49 -1.88 10.47
C TYR A 151 -4.26 -2.22 11.75
N VAL A 152 -3.93 -3.34 12.37
CA VAL A 152 -4.57 -3.85 13.58
C VAL A 152 -3.68 -3.62 14.81
N PHE A 153 -4.29 -3.26 15.94
CA PHE A 153 -3.57 -3.05 17.20
C PHE A 153 -4.47 -3.31 18.42
N LYS A 154 -3.84 -3.67 19.52
CA LYS A 154 -4.48 -3.76 20.84
C LYS A 154 -4.28 -2.46 21.59
N TRP A 155 -5.35 -1.93 22.17
CA TRP A 155 -5.29 -0.81 23.09
C TRP A 155 -6.12 -1.10 24.32
N GLN A 156 -5.46 -1.11 25.49
CA GLN A 156 -6.05 -1.60 26.74
C GLN A 156 -6.55 -3.07 26.57
N ASN A 157 -7.84 -3.28 26.71
CA ASN A 157 -8.46 -4.61 26.59
C ASN A 157 -9.14 -4.85 25.24
N ASP A 158 -9.13 -3.86 24.36
CA ASP A 158 -9.85 -3.88 23.08
C ASP A 158 -8.88 -3.98 21.89
N TYR A 159 -9.37 -4.52 20.79
CA TYR A 159 -8.68 -4.57 19.51
C TYR A 159 -9.33 -3.63 18.51
N TYR A 160 -8.51 -2.93 17.78
CA TYR A 160 -8.91 -1.96 16.77
C TYR A 160 -8.22 -2.22 15.46
N MET A 161 -8.87 -1.84 14.36
CA MET A 161 -8.31 -1.92 13.02
C MET A 161 -8.57 -0.62 12.28
N ILE A 162 -7.56 -0.16 11.54
CA ILE A 162 -7.65 1.01 10.68
C ILE A 162 -7.21 0.57 9.29
N PRO A 163 -8.13 0.04 8.48
CA PRO A 163 -7.83 -0.34 7.12
C PRO A 163 -7.74 0.89 6.20
N GLU A 164 -7.02 0.73 5.10
CA GLU A 164 -7.11 1.63 3.95
C GLU A 164 -8.49 1.45 3.29
N ALA A 165 -9.17 2.57 3.06
CA ALA A 165 -10.45 2.65 2.37
C ALA A 165 -10.42 3.85 1.40
N HIS A 166 -9.42 3.90 0.52
CA HIS A 166 -9.10 5.08 -0.29
C HIS A 166 -10.25 5.54 -1.19
N THR A 167 -11.12 4.63 -1.66
CA THR A 167 -12.29 4.99 -2.48
C THR A 167 -13.36 5.75 -1.69
N GLU A 168 -13.38 5.58 -0.38
CA GLU A 168 -14.33 6.25 0.53
C GLU A 168 -13.85 7.63 1.00
N THR A 169 -12.64 8.06 0.57
CA THR A 169 -12.03 9.34 0.96
C THR A 169 -11.96 9.55 2.47
N SER A 170 -11.80 8.47 3.23
CA SER A 170 -11.76 8.51 4.70
C SER A 170 -10.80 7.47 5.28
N VAL A 171 -10.37 7.71 6.51
CA VAL A 171 -9.66 6.75 7.36
C VAL A 171 -10.64 6.20 8.37
N ARG A 172 -10.98 4.93 8.26
CA ARG A 172 -12.04 4.27 9.04
C ARG A 172 -11.48 3.54 10.26
N LEU A 173 -12.15 3.69 11.40
CA LEU A 173 -11.87 2.93 12.62
C LEU A 173 -12.88 1.80 12.79
N TYR A 174 -12.38 0.59 12.95
CA TYR A 174 -13.16 -0.58 13.34
C TYR A 174 -12.74 -1.05 14.74
N LYS A 175 -13.67 -1.59 15.51
CA LYS A 175 -13.43 -2.22 16.81
C LYS A 175 -13.88 -3.66 16.75
N ALA A 176 -13.09 -4.57 17.34
CA ALA A 176 -13.52 -5.95 17.50
C ALA A 176 -14.63 -6.02 18.55
N THR A 177 -15.77 -6.61 18.20
CA THR A 177 -16.85 -6.97 19.13
C THR A 177 -16.70 -8.39 19.68
N ALA A 178 -16.02 -9.25 18.89
CA ALA A 178 -15.54 -10.56 19.32
C ALA A 178 -14.22 -10.86 18.58
N PHE A 179 -13.09 -10.53 19.21
CA PHE A 179 -11.76 -10.79 18.63
C PHE A 179 -11.45 -12.29 18.53
N PRO A 180 -10.91 -12.80 17.42
CA PRO A 180 -10.46 -12.05 16.24
C PRO A 180 -11.53 -11.90 15.14
N ASP A 181 -12.72 -12.44 15.29
CA ASP A 181 -13.63 -12.81 14.21
C ASP A 181 -14.63 -11.71 13.81
N LYS A 182 -15.05 -10.85 14.75
CA LYS A 182 -16.13 -9.89 14.50
C LYS A 182 -15.67 -8.47 14.74
N TRP A 183 -15.91 -7.63 13.74
CA TRP A 183 -15.47 -6.23 13.71
C TRP A 183 -16.64 -5.32 13.34
N GLU A 184 -16.73 -4.16 13.98
CA GLU A 184 -17.75 -3.16 13.72
C GLU A 184 -17.13 -1.81 13.45
N TYR A 185 -17.61 -1.14 12.39
CA TYR A 185 -17.27 0.23 12.08
C TYR A 185 -17.68 1.15 13.24
N GLN A 186 -16.80 2.05 13.64
CA GLN A 186 -17.02 2.98 14.72
C GLN A 186 -17.21 4.41 14.22
N LYS A 187 -16.29 4.89 13.40
CA LYS A 187 -16.27 6.26 12.90
C LYS A 187 -15.16 6.46 11.87
N ASP A 188 -15.24 7.58 11.17
CA ASP A 188 -14.11 8.11 10.41
C ASP A 188 -13.17 8.89 11.33
N LEU A 189 -11.87 8.65 11.20
CA LEU A 189 -10.81 9.38 11.91
C LEU A 189 -10.37 10.62 11.13
N LEU A 190 -10.30 10.50 9.80
CA LEU A 190 -10.00 11.56 8.85
C LEU A 190 -10.95 11.44 7.65
N THR A 191 -11.24 12.55 7.00
CA THR A 191 -12.06 12.62 5.78
C THR A 191 -11.49 13.64 4.79
N GLY A 192 -11.86 13.53 3.52
CA GLY A 192 -11.64 14.56 2.51
C GLY A 192 -10.45 14.31 1.58
N ASP A 193 -9.80 13.14 1.64
CA ASP A 193 -8.73 12.78 0.71
C ASP A 193 -8.70 11.26 0.46
N HIS A 194 -8.05 10.84 -0.62
CA HIS A 194 -7.80 9.43 -0.94
C HIS A 194 -6.61 8.92 -0.12
N PHE A 195 -6.89 8.62 1.14
CA PHE A 195 -5.89 8.15 2.09
C PHE A 195 -5.51 6.70 1.86
N ILE A 196 -4.20 6.41 1.82
CA ILE A 196 -3.65 5.07 1.64
C ILE A 196 -2.63 4.73 2.72
N SER A 197 -2.57 3.45 3.11
CA SER A 197 -1.62 2.87 4.05
C SER A 197 -1.52 3.61 5.40
N PRO A 198 -2.64 3.87 6.11
CA PRO A 198 -2.59 4.51 7.42
C PRO A 198 -1.84 3.63 8.43
N THR A 199 -0.88 4.19 9.15
CA THR A 199 -0.15 3.53 10.23
C THR A 199 -0.04 4.42 11.44
N LEU A 200 -0.22 3.83 12.62
CA LEU A 200 -0.21 4.55 13.89
C LEU A 200 0.95 4.13 14.78
N VAL A 201 1.37 5.05 15.61
CA VAL A 201 2.25 4.76 16.75
C VAL A 201 1.98 5.70 17.90
N ARG A 202 2.01 5.18 19.13
CA ARG A 202 2.02 6.01 20.32
C ARG A 202 3.46 6.25 20.74
N TYR A 203 3.87 7.52 20.77
CA TYR A 203 5.23 7.92 21.15
C TYR A 203 5.22 9.28 21.86
N LYS A 204 5.92 9.41 22.99
CA LYS A 204 5.96 10.62 23.84
C LYS A 204 4.56 11.13 24.19
N ASP A 205 3.68 10.23 24.67
CA ASP A 205 2.32 10.49 25.10
C ASP A 205 1.34 10.99 24.02
N MET A 206 1.77 11.04 22.77
CA MET A 206 0.95 11.38 21.62
C MET A 206 0.77 10.17 20.71
N TRP A 207 -0.35 10.13 20.01
CA TRP A 207 -0.57 9.29 18.86
C TRP A 207 -0.15 10.01 17.59
N TRP A 208 0.57 9.31 16.76
CA TRP A 208 1.05 9.78 15.46
C TRP A 208 0.48 8.88 14.37
N MET A 209 -0.04 9.49 13.31
CA MET A 209 -0.52 8.77 12.12
C MET A 209 0.31 9.20 10.92
N PHE A 210 1.03 8.24 10.34
CA PHE A 210 1.68 8.38 9.05
C PHE A 210 0.74 7.83 7.99
N ILE A 211 0.46 8.62 6.96
CA ILE A 211 -0.48 8.24 5.93
C ILE A 211 -0.07 8.82 4.58
N CYS A 212 -0.08 8.00 3.55
CA CYS A 212 0.15 8.47 2.20
C CYS A 212 -1.19 8.89 1.57
N VAL A 213 -1.13 9.70 0.54
CA VAL A 213 -2.28 9.97 -0.32
C VAL A 213 -2.08 9.27 -1.66
N GLU A 214 -3.14 9.17 -2.45
CA GLU A 214 -3.09 8.58 -3.78
C GLU A 214 -1.93 9.13 -4.60
N GLY A 215 -1.26 8.27 -5.38
CA GLY A 215 -0.03 8.62 -6.12
C GLY A 215 1.26 8.09 -5.47
N ASN A 216 1.23 7.62 -4.21
CA ASN A 216 2.35 7.00 -3.48
C ASN A 216 3.56 7.90 -3.18
N GLU A 217 3.50 9.19 -3.49
CA GLU A 217 4.64 10.11 -3.44
C GLU A 217 4.53 11.18 -2.34
N THR A 218 3.44 11.19 -1.56
CA THR A 218 3.17 12.22 -0.57
C THR A 218 2.83 11.62 0.78
N LEU A 219 3.67 11.85 1.78
CA LEU A 219 3.45 11.40 3.16
C LEU A 219 2.94 12.54 4.01
N ARG A 220 1.75 12.38 4.56
CA ARG A 220 1.15 13.28 5.54
C ARG A 220 1.33 12.73 6.95
N LEU A 221 1.46 13.63 7.91
CA LEU A 221 1.61 13.33 9.32
C LEU A 221 0.51 14.01 10.13
N PHE A 222 -0.13 13.24 11.00
CA PHE A 222 -1.15 13.74 11.93
C PHE A 222 -0.80 13.33 13.35
N TYR A 223 -1.33 14.07 14.33
CA TYR A 223 -1.19 13.74 15.74
C TYR A 223 -2.49 13.95 16.51
N ALA A 224 -2.62 13.21 17.62
CA ALA A 224 -3.75 13.31 18.54
C ALA A 224 -3.34 12.87 19.95
N SER A 225 -4.03 13.34 20.97
CA SER A 225 -3.88 12.82 22.35
C SER A 225 -4.54 11.45 22.54
N ASP A 226 -5.59 11.16 21.77
CA ASP A 226 -6.29 9.87 21.72
C ASP A 226 -6.33 9.38 20.26
N PHE A 227 -6.11 8.08 20.02
CA PHE A 227 -6.16 7.52 18.66
C PHE A 227 -7.55 7.62 18.00
N LYS A 228 -8.59 7.80 18.78
CA LYS A 228 -9.94 8.08 18.28
C LYS A 228 -10.12 9.52 17.80
N GLY A 229 -9.10 10.37 17.99
CA GLY A 229 -9.10 11.78 17.61
C GLY A 229 -9.67 12.70 18.68
N PRO A 230 -9.89 13.98 18.37
CA PRO A 230 -9.69 14.56 17.03
C PRO A 230 -8.22 14.57 16.60
N TRP A 231 -7.98 14.31 15.32
CA TRP A 231 -6.65 14.34 14.72
C TRP A 231 -6.33 15.74 14.18
N THR A 232 -5.13 16.19 14.43
CA THR A 232 -4.60 17.45 13.91
C THR A 232 -3.50 17.18 12.91
N GLU A 233 -3.57 17.77 11.74
CA GLU A 233 -2.49 17.69 10.76
C GLU A 233 -1.26 18.44 11.27
N HIS A 234 -0.09 17.81 11.14
CA HIS A 234 1.16 18.38 11.61
C HIS A 234 1.55 19.62 10.79
N ALA A 235 2.11 20.64 11.46
CA ALA A 235 2.45 21.92 10.83
C ALA A 235 3.41 21.81 9.62
N LEU A 236 4.25 20.77 9.60
CA LEU A 236 5.17 20.48 8.50
C LEU A 236 4.59 19.46 7.49
N SER A 237 3.33 19.04 7.66
CA SER A 237 2.70 18.11 6.71
C SER A 237 2.39 18.81 5.37
N PRO A 238 2.57 18.12 4.23
CA PRO A 238 3.18 16.81 4.03
C PRO A 238 4.67 16.81 4.38
N VAL A 239 5.11 15.80 5.16
CA VAL A 239 6.51 15.66 5.58
C VAL A 239 7.41 15.10 4.48
N ILE A 240 6.84 14.44 3.47
CA ILE A 240 7.48 14.02 2.23
C ILE A 240 6.58 14.41 1.06
N LYS A 241 7.18 14.92 -0.04
CA LYS A 241 6.49 15.34 -1.26
C LYS A 241 7.23 14.86 -2.49
N LYS A 242 6.51 14.34 -3.48
CA LYS A 242 7.04 13.94 -4.80
C LYS A 242 8.18 12.93 -4.71
N ASP A 243 8.06 11.98 -3.79
CA ASP A 243 9.08 10.95 -3.58
C ASP A 243 8.46 9.56 -3.50
N LEU A 244 8.52 8.84 -4.61
CA LEU A 244 8.06 7.46 -4.75
C LEU A 244 8.93 6.43 -4.03
N HIS A 245 10.13 6.83 -3.56
CA HIS A 245 11.04 5.93 -2.87
C HIS A 245 10.78 5.84 -1.36
N THR A 246 10.10 6.84 -0.76
CA THR A 246 10.10 6.97 0.70
C THR A 246 8.76 7.31 1.32
N ALA A 247 7.79 7.80 0.53
CA ALA A 247 6.57 8.40 1.09
C ALA A 247 5.56 7.37 1.60
N ARG A 248 5.32 6.25 0.90
CA ARG A 248 4.25 5.31 1.26
C ARG A 248 4.62 4.46 2.48
N PRO A 249 3.80 4.44 3.58
CA PRO A 249 4.02 3.53 4.69
C PRO A 249 3.97 2.06 4.24
N ALA A 250 4.90 1.26 4.78
CA ALA A 250 5.12 -0.13 4.37
C ALA A 250 4.99 -1.12 5.54
N GLY A 251 4.24 -0.76 6.58
CA GLY A 251 4.02 -1.59 7.75
C GLY A 251 4.05 -0.81 9.06
N ARG A 252 4.08 -1.54 10.16
CA ARG A 252 4.00 -1.00 11.52
C ARG A 252 5.23 -0.19 11.88
N PRO A 253 5.11 1.08 12.33
CA PRO A 253 6.19 1.77 13.03
C PRO A 253 6.57 1.03 14.32
N PHE A 254 7.84 1.01 14.67
CA PHE A 254 8.33 0.26 15.84
C PHE A 254 9.39 1.03 16.64
N LEU A 255 9.56 0.60 17.89
CA LEU A 255 10.64 1.06 18.75
C LEU A 255 11.75 0.01 18.78
N LEU A 256 12.98 0.44 18.58
CA LEU A 256 14.19 -0.36 18.74
C LEU A 256 15.23 0.47 19.52
N ASP A 257 15.68 -0.04 20.66
CA ASP A 257 16.64 0.64 21.56
C ASP A 257 16.22 2.08 21.90
N GLY A 258 14.92 2.28 22.17
CA GLY A 258 14.34 3.59 22.51
C GLY A 258 14.19 4.56 21.32
N ARG A 259 14.56 4.15 20.14
CA ARG A 259 14.44 4.95 18.90
C ARG A 259 13.20 4.53 18.10
N LEU A 260 12.49 5.51 17.58
CA LEU A 260 11.31 5.28 16.74
C LEU A 260 11.71 5.13 15.28
N TYR A 261 11.12 4.14 14.62
CA TYR A 261 11.30 3.88 13.20
C TYR A 261 9.94 3.79 12.52
N ARG A 262 9.84 4.32 11.31
CA ARG A 262 8.77 3.98 10.35
C ARG A 262 9.33 3.15 9.21
N LEU A 263 8.44 2.43 8.54
CA LEU A 263 8.75 1.70 7.31
C LEU A 263 8.19 2.46 6.11
N GLY A 264 8.95 2.52 5.03
CA GLY A 264 8.56 3.15 3.77
C GLY A 264 8.79 2.23 2.60
N GLN A 265 7.80 2.18 1.71
CA GLN A 265 7.83 1.42 0.47
C GLN A 265 8.58 2.22 -0.60
N ASP A 266 9.52 1.56 -1.28
CA ASP A 266 10.09 2.03 -2.52
C ASP A 266 9.21 1.54 -3.68
N CYS A 267 8.62 2.48 -4.43
CA CYS A 267 7.75 2.19 -5.57
C CYS A 267 8.48 2.23 -6.91
N LEU A 268 9.80 2.28 -6.93
CA LEU A 268 10.61 2.31 -8.15
C LEU A 268 11.71 1.25 -8.12
N PRO A 269 12.07 0.62 -9.28
CA PRO A 269 11.51 0.87 -10.63
C PRO A 269 10.12 0.27 -10.85
N VAL A 270 9.62 -0.55 -9.93
CA VAL A 270 8.28 -1.16 -9.94
C VAL A 270 7.60 -0.93 -8.59
N TYR A 271 6.27 -0.94 -8.58
CA TYR A 271 5.49 -0.81 -7.37
C TYR A 271 5.88 -1.88 -6.34
N GLY A 272 6.23 -1.42 -5.13
CA GLY A 272 6.56 -2.33 -4.04
C GLY A 272 7.91 -3.03 -4.17
N TYR A 273 8.89 -2.40 -4.81
CA TYR A 273 10.19 -3.01 -5.09
C TYR A 273 10.92 -3.50 -3.84
N GLN A 274 10.92 -2.69 -2.76
CA GLN A 274 11.57 -2.99 -1.48
C GLN A 274 11.03 -2.12 -0.35
N VAL A 275 11.40 -2.43 0.89
CA VAL A 275 11.04 -1.65 2.08
C VAL A 275 12.29 -1.15 2.79
N HIS A 276 12.33 0.15 3.06
CA HIS A 276 13.33 0.79 3.89
C HIS A 276 12.79 1.18 5.25
N ALA A 277 13.66 1.18 6.27
CA ALA A 277 13.38 1.76 7.57
C ALA A 277 13.92 3.19 7.64
N PHE A 278 13.17 4.06 8.31
CA PHE A 278 13.52 5.46 8.57
C PHE A 278 13.53 5.67 10.08
N GLN A 279 14.70 5.98 10.63
CA GLN A 279 14.80 6.38 12.02
C GLN A 279 14.25 7.80 12.16
N ILE A 280 13.20 7.97 12.95
CA ILE A 280 12.67 9.29 13.29
C ILE A 280 13.61 9.90 14.32
N THR A 281 14.36 10.93 13.93
CA THR A 281 15.37 11.58 14.75
C THR A 281 14.81 12.70 15.60
N ASP A 282 13.72 13.30 15.15
CA ASP A 282 12.94 14.28 15.92
C ASP A 282 11.46 14.22 15.53
N ILE A 283 10.59 14.27 16.54
CA ILE A 283 9.14 14.36 16.37
C ILE A 283 8.51 15.08 17.57
N SER A 284 7.82 16.15 17.26
CA SER A 284 6.96 16.93 18.15
C SER A 284 5.78 17.47 17.36
N THR A 285 4.86 18.18 17.98
CA THR A 285 3.74 18.83 17.23
C THR A 285 4.20 19.95 16.29
N LYS A 286 5.49 20.34 16.33
CA LYS A 286 6.06 21.44 15.54
C LYS A 286 7.23 21.02 14.66
N THR A 287 7.92 19.92 15.01
CA THR A 287 9.16 19.50 14.35
C THR A 287 9.06 18.05 13.92
N TYR A 288 9.68 17.73 12.79
CA TYR A 288 9.82 16.37 12.26
C TYR A 288 11.12 16.25 11.49
N SER A 289 11.89 15.21 11.79
CA SER A 289 13.03 14.81 10.97
C SER A 289 13.25 13.30 11.04
N GLU A 290 13.79 12.73 9.98
CA GLU A 290 14.09 11.30 9.88
C GLU A 290 15.36 11.06 9.08
N LYS A 291 15.92 9.86 9.24
CA LYS A 291 17.10 9.39 8.52
C LYS A 291 16.84 7.97 8.00
N MET A 292 16.98 7.78 6.71
CA MET A 292 16.88 6.46 6.07
C MET A 292 18.02 5.55 6.54
N ILE A 293 17.70 4.28 6.82
CA ILE A 293 18.67 3.21 7.00
C ILE A 293 19.06 2.70 5.60
N ALA A 294 20.37 2.67 5.33
CA ALA A 294 20.87 2.42 3.98
C ALA A 294 20.49 1.05 3.40
N ALA A 295 20.50 0.00 4.23
CA ALA A 295 20.09 -1.33 3.79
C ALA A 295 18.55 -1.46 3.82
N PRO A 296 17.91 -2.01 2.79
CA PRO A 296 16.49 -2.33 2.84
C PRO A 296 16.23 -3.43 3.89
N VAL A 297 15.08 -3.34 4.55
CA VAL A 297 14.61 -4.35 5.53
C VAL A 297 14.23 -5.64 4.81
N VAL A 298 13.51 -5.50 3.70
CA VAL A 298 13.18 -6.60 2.77
C VAL A 298 13.26 -6.10 1.34
N LYS A 299 13.59 -7.02 0.42
CA LYS A 299 13.69 -6.73 -1.02
C LYS A 299 13.46 -7.98 -1.85
N ALA A 300 13.19 -7.80 -3.14
CA ALA A 300 13.15 -8.87 -4.11
C ALA A 300 14.45 -9.71 -4.14
N SER A 301 14.33 -11.01 -4.35
CA SER A 301 15.47 -11.95 -4.43
C SER A 301 15.87 -12.30 -5.86
N SER A 302 15.13 -11.83 -6.87
CA SER A 302 15.27 -12.18 -8.30
C SER A 302 14.87 -13.61 -8.65
N THR A 303 14.52 -14.44 -7.67
CA THR A 303 14.10 -15.84 -7.87
C THR A 303 13.06 -16.27 -6.84
N GLY A 304 12.23 -17.28 -7.20
CA GLY A 304 11.25 -17.85 -6.27
C GLY A 304 10.06 -16.93 -5.96
N TRP A 305 9.42 -17.19 -4.84
CA TRP A 305 8.17 -16.56 -4.42
C TRP A 305 8.24 -15.03 -4.23
N ASN A 306 9.42 -14.50 -3.98
CA ASN A 306 9.69 -13.06 -3.80
C ASN A 306 10.62 -12.50 -4.89
N ALA A 307 10.49 -13.02 -6.13
CA ALA A 307 11.41 -12.70 -7.21
C ALA A 307 11.33 -11.24 -7.69
N GLU A 308 10.16 -10.62 -7.60
CA GLU A 308 9.86 -9.36 -8.28
C GLU A 308 9.78 -8.17 -7.31
N ALA A 309 9.12 -8.34 -6.15
CA ALA A 309 8.88 -7.25 -5.20
C ALA A 309 8.59 -7.76 -3.78
N MET A 310 8.79 -6.88 -2.78
CA MET A 310 8.36 -7.04 -1.38
C MET A 310 8.02 -5.65 -0.83
N HIS A 311 6.77 -5.42 -0.42
CA HIS A 311 6.34 -4.04 -0.11
C HIS A 311 5.79 -3.82 1.30
N HIS A 312 5.71 -4.87 2.12
CA HIS A 312 5.16 -4.75 3.46
C HIS A 312 5.92 -5.58 4.49
N VAL A 313 6.05 -5.02 5.71
CA VAL A 313 6.67 -5.70 6.87
C VAL A 313 5.91 -5.33 8.13
N ASP A 314 5.40 -6.33 8.86
CA ASP A 314 4.88 -6.15 10.21
C ASP A 314 5.68 -7.01 11.20
N ALA A 315 6.64 -6.38 11.90
CA ALA A 315 7.60 -7.06 12.76
C ALA A 315 7.21 -6.95 14.24
N HIS A 316 7.32 -8.09 14.97
CA HIS A 316 7.04 -8.20 16.39
C HIS A 316 8.19 -8.86 17.14
N GLN A 317 8.55 -8.33 18.29
CA GLN A 317 9.48 -8.95 19.21
C GLN A 317 8.80 -10.11 19.94
N ILE A 318 9.39 -11.30 19.89
CA ILE A 318 8.80 -12.53 20.46
C ILE A 318 9.56 -13.09 21.66
N GLY A 319 10.62 -12.42 22.09
CA GLY A 319 11.39 -12.75 23.28
C GLY A 319 12.87 -12.44 23.09
N GLY A 320 13.53 -11.88 24.13
CA GLY A 320 14.90 -11.42 24.01
C GLY A 320 15.10 -10.50 22.81
N ASN A 321 16.10 -10.80 21.98
CA ASN A 321 16.33 -10.07 20.71
C ASN A 321 15.71 -10.77 19.50
N GLN A 322 14.79 -11.71 19.70
CA GLN A 322 14.18 -12.41 18.58
C GLN A 322 12.96 -11.66 18.03
N TRP A 323 12.90 -11.55 16.72
CA TRP A 323 11.81 -10.91 15.98
C TRP A 323 11.21 -11.88 14.96
N ILE A 324 9.91 -11.78 14.81
CA ILE A 324 9.14 -12.41 13.74
C ILE A 324 8.43 -11.33 12.95
N ALA A 325 8.37 -11.48 11.64
CA ALA A 325 7.70 -10.53 10.77
C ALA A 325 6.80 -11.26 9.76
N ALA A 326 5.60 -10.76 9.58
CA ALA A 326 4.80 -11.04 8.40
C ALA A 326 5.23 -10.09 7.29
N VAL A 327 5.46 -10.65 6.12
CA VAL A 327 5.88 -9.93 4.92
C VAL A 327 5.03 -10.35 3.73
N ASP A 328 4.94 -9.51 2.71
CA ASP A 328 4.38 -9.92 1.44
C ASP A 328 5.40 -9.86 0.31
N ALA A 329 5.12 -10.60 -0.73
CA ALA A 329 6.00 -10.66 -1.88
C ALA A 329 5.24 -10.96 -3.18
N LEU A 330 5.80 -10.47 -4.27
CA LEU A 330 5.42 -10.74 -5.64
C LEU A 330 6.48 -11.61 -6.29
N GLY A 331 6.07 -12.74 -6.85
CA GLY A 331 6.96 -13.66 -7.54
C GLY A 331 6.18 -14.76 -8.25
N LYS A 332 6.92 -15.73 -8.79
CA LYS A 332 6.37 -16.87 -9.54
C LYS A 332 6.32 -18.11 -8.68
#